data_d51145417419c1042dd71ea390f1c83d
#
_entry.id   d51145417419c1042dd71ea390f1c83d
#
_cell.length_a   1.000
_cell.length_b   1.000
_cell.length_c   1.000
_cell.angle_alpha   90.00
_cell.angle_beta   90.00
_cell.angle_gamma   90.00
#
_symmetry.space_group_name_H-M   'P 1'
#
loop_
_entity.id
_entity.type
_entity.pdbx_description
1 polymer ?
#
loop_
_entity_poly.entity_id
_entity_poly.type
_entity_poly.pdbx_seq_one_letter_code
_entity_poly.pdbx_strand_id
1 'polypeptide(L)'
;MAPYDAVCFDLDRTLCEPTQDPEALLRKTFDRAGCEPFCTRADLRAAVDSLPTAETDREFYEYLFREVASRADADPTQAPALADAYLESYDPTAVRFRPGAETALEYARERTSVGLITNGGRPTQTKKLRSLGITDAFDVRVFTEPSAGIYPKPDAAPFEYALGELGATPDAAIHVGDSLHADIAGANAMGLDSAWIQTGNVTPVEHEPTYEL
;
A
#
# COMPACT_ATOMS: atom_id res chain seq x y z
N MET A 1 -24.95 -17.55 4.80
CA MET A 1 -24.64 -16.40 3.93
C MET A 1 -23.36 -15.77 4.46
N ALA A 2 -22.45 -15.34 3.63
CA ALA A 2 -21.36 -14.48 4.07
C ALA A 2 -21.98 -13.20 4.65
N PRO A 3 -21.40 -12.59 5.70
CA PRO A 3 -21.95 -11.36 6.27
C PRO A 3 -21.77 -10.16 5.33
N TYR A 4 -20.91 -10.26 4.31
CA TYR A 4 -20.60 -9.21 3.36
C TYR A 4 -20.85 -9.65 1.91
N ASP A 5 -21.28 -8.69 1.09
CA ASP A 5 -21.43 -8.86 -0.36
C ASP A 5 -20.10 -8.62 -1.08
N ALA A 6 -19.20 -7.84 -0.48
CA ALA A 6 -17.86 -7.58 -1.02
C ALA A 6 -16.79 -7.56 0.08
N VAL A 7 -15.60 -8.09 -0.28
CA VAL A 7 -14.38 -8.00 0.52
C VAL A 7 -13.31 -7.29 -0.32
N CYS A 8 -12.81 -6.15 0.17
CA CYS A 8 -11.72 -5.42 -0.46
C CYS A 8 -10.43 -5.64 0.33
N PHE A 9 -9.33 -5.91 -0.36
CA PHE A 9 -8.00 -6.09 0.24
C PHE A 9 -7.05 -4.98 -0.20
N ASP A 10 -6.23 -4.51 0.72
CA ASP A 10 -4.96 -3.90 0.36
C ASP A 10 -3.96 -4.97 -0.08
N LEU A 11 -2.84 -4.58 -0.71
CA LEU A 11 -1.83 -5.51 -1.20
C LEU A 11 -0.60 -5.58 -0.29
N ASP A 12 0.09 -4.45 -0.13
CA ASP A 12 1.40 -4.41 0.52
C ASP A 12 1.27 -4.52 2.03
N ARG A 13 1.95 -5.52 2.64
CA ARG A 13 1.90 -5.83 4.07
C ARG A 13 0.53 -6.34 4.55
N THR A 14 -0.42 -6.47 3.63
CA THR A 14 -1.74 -7.07 3.81
C THR A 14 -1.77 -8.47 3.19
N LEU A 15 -1.77 -8.58 1.88
CA LEU A 15 -1.71 -9.86 1.17
C LEU A 15 -0.28 -10.35 0.97
N CYS A 16 0.67 -9.45 0.76
CA CYS A 16 2.06 -9.80 0.50
C CYS A 16 3.07 -8.97 1.26
N GLU A 17 4.27 -9.51 1.34
CA GLU A 17 5.43 -8.83 1.90
C GLU A 17 6.66 -9.02 0.98
N PRO A 18 7.59 -8.04 0.93
CA PRO A 18 8.80 -8.17 0.14
C PRO A 18 9.72 -9.24 0.75
N THR A 19 10.42 -9.98 -0.12
CA THR A 19 11.49 -10.91 0.26
C THR A 19 12.86 -10.27 0.19
N GLN A 20 12.98 -9.11 -0.46
CA GLN A 20 14.17 -8.28 -0.45
C GLN A 20 14.44 -7.74 0.96
N ASP A 21 15.68 -7.84 1.45
CA ASP A 21 16.09 -7.19 2.70
C ASP A 21 16.02 -5.66 2.52
N PRO A 22 15.14 -4.98 3.25
CA PRO A 22 14.92 -3.55 3.06
C PRO A 22 16.09 -2.67 3.55
N GLU A 23 16.88 -3.15 4.51
CA GLU A 23 18.09 -2.44 4.94
C GLU A 23 19.19 -2.57 3.89
N ALA A 24 19.33 -3.74 3.28
CA ALA A 24 20.25 -3.94 2.16
C ALA A 24 19.83 -3.13 0.92
N LEU A 25 18.51 -3.04 0.65
CA LEU A 25 17.99 -2.20 -0.42
C LEU A 25 18.32 -0.73 -0.20
N LEU A 26 18.11 -0.22 1.01
CA LEU A 26 18.39 1.17 1.35
C LEU A 26 19.89 1.49 1.23
N ARG A 27 20.77 0.62 1.76
CA ARG A 27 22.24 0.78 1.60
C ARG A 27 22.62 0.83 0.12
N LYS A 28 22.13 -0.13 -0.69
CA LYS A 28 22.39 -0.17 -2.12
C LYS A 28 21.90 1.09 -2.84
N THR A 29 20.82 1.69 -2.38
CA THR A 29 20.29 2.95 -2.93
C THR A 29 21.28 4.07 -2.70
N PHE A 30 21.79 4.25 -1.48
CA PHE A 30 22.78 5.28 -1.16
C PHE A 30 24.11 5.06 -1.92
N ASP A 31 24.62 3.83 -1.92
CA ASP A 31 25.84 3.47 -2.66
C ASP A 31 25.71 3.81 -4.14
N ARG A 32 24.56 3.48 -4.75
CA ARG A 32 24.32 3.71 -6.17
C ARG A 32 24.12 5.19 -6.51
N ALA A 33 23.49 5.95 -5.63
CA ALA A 33 23.33 7.39 -5.76
C ALA A 33 24.63 8.15 -5.47
N GLY A 34 25.64 7.50 -4.91
CA GLY A 34 26.93 8.10 -4.57
C GLY A 34 26.85 9.09 -3.42
N CYS A 35 25.94 8.88 -2.46
CA CYS A 35 25.78 9.74 -1.29
C CYS A 35 25.86 8.96 0.02
N GLU A 36 26.31 9.64 1.09
CA GLU A 36 26.37 9.07 2.42
C GLU A 36 24.95 8.83 2.97
N PRO A 37 24.72 7.70 3.67
CA PRO A 37 23.45 7.44 4.32
C PRO A 37 23.10 8.48 5.38
N PHE A 38 21.92 9.10 5.28
CA PHE A 38 21.41 10.10 6.22
C PHE A 38 20.07 9.72 6.87
N CYS A 39 19.46 8.62 6.46
CA CYS A 39 18.20 8.17 7.03
C CYS A 39 18.16 6.64 7.17
N THR A 40 17.25 6.20 8.02
CA THR A 40 16.92 4.79 8.23
C THR A 40 15.61 4.44 7.54
N ARG A 41 15.30 3.14 7.49
CA ARG A 41 13.99 2.68 7.02
C ARG A 41 12.82 3.19 7.90
N ALA A 42 13.06 3.36 9.19
CA ALA A 42 12.05 3.92 10.10
C ALA A 42 11.72 5.38 9.74
N ASP A 43 12.73 6.17 9.37
CA ASP A 43 12.55 7.56 8.93
C ASP A 43 11.76 7.62 7.61
N LEU A 44 12.07 6.76 6.65
CA LEU A 44 11.29 6.65 5.41
C LEU A 44 9.81 6.35 5.71
N ARG A 45 9.55 5.37 6.59
CA ARG A 45 8.19 4.98 6.94
C ARG A 45 7.42 6.11 7.62
N ALA A 46 8.07 6.81 8.57
CA ALA A 46 7.48 7.92 9.30
C ALA A 46 7.22 9.16 8.44
N ALA A 47 7.79 9.23 7.24
CA ALA A 47 7.58 10.34 6.33
C ALA A 47 6.38 10.14 5.38
N VAL A 48 5.96 8.89 5.14
CA VAL A 48 4.97 8.54 4.09
C VAL A 48 3.67 9.36 4.22
N ASP A 49 3.10 9.42 5.42
CA ASP A 49 1.77 10.06 5.64
C ASP A 49 1.80 11.59 5.46
N SER A 50 2.98 12.21 5.40
CA SER A 50 3.15 13.65 5.20
C SER A 50 3.44 14.06 3.75
N LEU A 51 3.57 13.07 2.84
CA LEU A 51 3.95 13.35 1.47
C LEU A 51 2.78 13.92 0.66
N PRO A 52 3.06 14.79 -0.32
CA PRO A 52 2.07 15.16 -1.31
C PRO A 52 1.72 13.93 -2.19
N THR A 53 0.54 13.98 -2.79
CA THR A 53 0.12 12.96 -3.77
C THR A 53 1.06 12.95 -4.97
N ALA A 54 1.52 11.77 -5.36
CA ALA A 54 2.43 11.57 -6.48
C ALA A 54 1.70 10.89 -7.66
N GLU A 55 2.03 11.27 -8.88
CA GLU A 55 1.48 10.68 -10.12
C GLU A 55 2.19 9.36 -10.49
N THR A 56 3.42 9.17 -10.03
CA THR A 56 4.25 8.01 -10.36
C THR A 56 5.03 7.50 -9.15
N ASP A 57 5.42 6.22 -9.19
CA ASP A 57 6.32 5.65 -8.18
C ASP A 57 7.63 6.45 -8.05
N ARG A 58 8.17 6.96 -9.19
CA ARG A 58 9.38 7.78 -9.18
C ARG A 58 9.18 9.08 -8.42
N GLU A 59 8.09 9.78 -8.69
CA GLU A 59 7.75 11.04 -8.00
C GLU A 59 7.49 10.80 -6.51
N PHE A 60 6.83 9.69 -6.15
CA PHE A 60 6.63 9.30 -4.76
C PHE A 60 7.98 9.13 -4.03
N TYR A 61 8.93 8.38 -4.60
CA TYR A 61 10.23 8.20 -3.98
C TYR A 61 11.07 9.48 -3.97
N GLU A 62 10.92 10.34 -4.96
CA GLU A 62 11.56 11.66 -4.96
C GLU A 62 11.03 12.53 -3.82
N TYR A 63 9.71 12.58 -3.60
CA TYR A 63 9.12 13.29 -2.46
C TYR A 63 9.58 12.69 -1.14
N LEU A 64 9.60 11.37 -1.04
CA LEU A 64 10.01 10.66 0.16
C LEU A 64 11.47 10.97 0.54
N PHE A 65 12.40 10.84 -0.39
CA PHE A 65 13.81 11.15 -0.11
C PHE A 65 14.05 12.62 0.14
N ARG A 66 13.31 13.52 -0.49
CA ARG A 66 13.36 14.96 -0.23
C ARG A 66 12.91 15.28 1.19
N GLU A 67 11.81 14.71 1.63
CA GLU A 67 11.25 14.90 2.97
C GLU A 67 12.21 14.38 4.05
N VAL A 68 12.73 13.16 3.92
CA VAL A 68 13.66 12.61 4.91
C VAL A 68 15.00 13.34 4.91
N ALA A 69 15.49 13.81 3.77
CA ALA A 69 16.69 14.64 3.71
C ALA A 69 16.48 15.96 4.46
N SER A 70 15.32 16.60 4.27
CA SER A 70 14.94 17.83 4.99
C SER A 70 14.88 17.61 6.51
N ARG A 71 14.32 16.48 6.97
CA ARG A 71 14.24 16.15 8.41
C ARG A 71 15.61 15.84 9.03
N ALA A 72 16.56 15.34 8.22
CA ALA A 72 17.90 14.97 8.65
C ALA A 72 18.95 16.07 8.47
N ASP A 73 18.54 17.29 8.07
CA ASP A 73 19.44 18.39 7.67
C ASP A 73 20.47 17.97 6.58
N ALA A 74 20.09 17.01 5.73
CA ALA A 74 20.86 16.57 4.57
C ALA A 74 20.46 17.35 3.29
N ASP A 75 21.22 17.18 2.21
CA ASP A 75 20.98 17.88 0.95
C ASP A 75 19.76 17.31 0.20
N PRO A 76 18.60 18.01 0.13
CA PRO A 76 17.41 17.53 -0.53
C PRO A 76 17.55 17.49 -2.08
N THR A 77 18.59 18.09 -2.66
CA THR A 77 18.83 18.06 -4.12
C THR A 77 19.26 16.69 -4.61
N GLN A 78 19.66 15.78 -3.70
CA GLN A 78 19.99 14.39 -4.01
C GLN A 78 18.74 13.49 -4.19
N ALA A 79 17.56 13.95 -3.81
CA ALA A 79 16.33 13.15 -3.84
C ALA A 79 16.01 12.53 -5.21
N PRO A 80 16.15 13.22 -6.36
CA PRO A 80 15.90 12.59 -7.66
C PRO A 80 16.85 11.41 -7.94
N ALA A 81 18.15 11.56 -7.63
CA ALA A 81 19.15 10.50 -7.83
C ALA A 81 18.88 9.29 -6.90
N LEU A 82 18.46 9.55 -5.66
CA LEU A 82 18.06 8.52 -4.71
C LEU A 82 16.80 7.79 -5.16
N ALA A 83 15.80 8.48 -5.69
CA ALA A 83 14.59 7.87 -6.23
C ALA A 83 14.91 6.94 -7.41
N ASP A 84 15.74 7.37 -8.34
CA ASP A 84 16.18 6.56 -9.49
C ASP A 84 16.98 5.34 -8.99
N ALA A 85 17.94 5.53 -8.10
CA ALA A 85 18.75 4.46 -7.52
C ALA A 85 17.91 3.43 -6.73
N TYR A 86 16.88 3.89 -6.00
CA TYR A 86 15.95 3.02 -5.30
C TYR A 86 15.16 2.15 -6.28
N LEU A 87 14.53 2.75 -7.29
CA LEU A 87 13.73 2.05 -8.28
C LEU A 87 14.54 1.05 -9.12
N GLU A 88 15.79 1.38 -9.42
CA GLU A 88 16.71 0.46 -10.11
C GLU A 88 17.19 -0.71 -9.22
N SER A 89 17.11 -0.55 -7.91
CA SER A 89 17.53 -1.57 -6.93
C SER A 89 16.37 -2.39 -6.38
N TYR A 90 15.15 -1.86 -6.44
CA TYR A 90 13.93 -2.49 -5.99
C TYR A 90 13.43 -3.51 -7.02
N ASP A 91 13.20 -4.74 -6.57
CA ASP A 91 12.57 -5.77 -7.39
C ASP A 91 11.13 -6.01 -6.91
N PRO A 92 10.12 -5.51 -7.61
CA PRO A 92 8.71 -5.71 -7.23
C PRO A 92 8.23 -7.16 -7.39
N THR A 93 9.02 -8.03 -8.04
CA THR A 93 8.67 -9.46 -8.14
C THR A 93 9.18 -10.28 -6.96
N ALA A 94 10.09 -9.72 -6.15
CA ALA A 94 10.62 -10.34 -4.95
C ALA A 94 9.63 -10.19 -3.78
N VAL A 95 8.47 -10.84 -3.92
CA VAL A 95 7.38 -10.84 -2.95
C VAL A 95 6.92 -12.25 -2.64
N ARG A 96 6.32 -12.43 -1.47
CA ARG A 96 5.63 -13.66 -1.06
C ARG A 96 4.33 -13.32 -0.36
N PHE A 97 3.40 -14.26 -0.31
CA PHE A 97 2.22 -14.13 0.54
C PHE A 97 2.60 -13.98 2.01
N ARG A 98 1.85 -13.17 2.72
CA ARG A 98 1.86 -13.22 4.17
C ARG A 98 1.20 -14.52 4.67
N PRO A 99 1.58 -14.99 5.86
CA PRO A 99 0.94 -16.18 6.44
C PRO A 99 -0.59 -16.04 6.49
N GLY A 100 -1.31 -16.98 5.90
CA GLY A 100 -2.76 -17.01 5.86
C GLY A 100 -3.43 -16.16 4.77
N ALA A 101 -2.71 -15.24 4.12
CA ALA A 101 -3.29 -14.30 3.15
C ALA A 101 -3.85 -15.01 1.90
N GLU A 102 -3.14 -15.99 1.36
CA GLU A 102 -3.60 -16.78 0.21
C GLU A 102 -4.91 -17.50 0.54
N THR A 103 -4.97 -18.19 1.68
CA THR A 103 -6.18 -18.89 2.14
C THR A 103 -7.35 -17.93 2.38
N ALA A 104 -7.09 -16.74 2.95
CA ALA A 104 -8.13 -15.73 3.18
C ALA A 104 -8.69 -15.19 1.85
N LEU A 105 -7.82 -14.92 0.87
CA LEU A 105 -8.20 -14.49 -0.46
C LEU A 105 -9.06 -15.56 -1.18
N GLU A 106 -8.62 -16.81 -1.15
CA GLU A 106 -9.37 -17.94 -1.73
C GLU A 106 -10.75 -18.08 -1.06
N TYR A 107 -10.78 -18.02 0.28
CA TYR A 107 -12.03 -18.09 1.05
C TYR A 107 -13.02 -16.98 0.67
N ALA A 108 -12.54 -15.74 0.50
CA ALA A 108 -13.37 -14.61 0.09
C ALA A 108 -13.94 -14.84 -1.33
N ARG A 109 -13.08 -15.21 -2.29
CA ARG A 109 -13.45 -15.46 -3.69
C ARG A 109 -14.53 -16.51 -3.89
N GLU A 110 -14.59 -17.51 -3.02
CA GLU A 110 -15.61 -18.55 -3.08
C GLU A 110 -17.01 -18.07 -2.61
N ARG A 111 -17.09 -16.91 -1.97
CA ARG A 111 -18.29 -16.52 -1.18
C ARG A 111 -18.83 -15.14 -1.50
N THR A 112 -17.99 -14.23 -1.97
CA THR A 112 -18.34 -12.83 -2.20
C THR A 112 -17.58 -12.28 -3.41
N SER A 113 -17.96 -11.08 -3.86
CA SER A 113 -17.14 -10.30 -4.79
C SER A 113 -15.87 -9.78 -4.10
N VAL A 114 -14.75 -9.76 -4.80
CA VAL A 114 -13.45 -9.40 -4.22
C VAL A 114 -12.80 -8.24 -4.97
N GLY A 115 -12.44 -7.19 -4.22
CA GLY A 115 -11.72 -6.02 -4.72
C GLY A 115 -10.27 -5.96 -4.22
N LEU A 116 -9.41 -5.33 -5.00
CA LEU A 116 -8.10 -4.87 -4.58
C LEU A 116 -8.10 -3.34 -4.57
N ILE A 117 -7.67 -2.72 -3.46
CA ILE A 117 -7.51 -1.27 -3.35
C ILE A 117 -6.12 -0.98 -2.77
N THR A 118 -5.18 -0.52 -3.60
CA THR A 118 -3.79 -0.31 -3.19
C THR A 118 -3.28 1.08 -3.52
N ASN A 119 -2.47 1.66 -2.62
CA ASN A 119 -1.85 2.97 -2.80
C ASN A 119 -0.62 2.96 -3.74
N GLY A 120 -0.20 1.79 -4.21
CA GLY A 120 0.90 1.69 -5.17
C GLY A 120 0.45 1.91 -6.61
N GLY A 121 1.36 2.42 -7.45
CA GLY A 121 1.12 2.63 -8.87
C GLY A 121 0.91 1.32 -9.65
N ARG A 122 0.05 1.35 -10.65
CA ARG A 122 -0.34 0.20 -11.49
C ARG A 122 0.85 -0.61 -12.03
N PRO A 123 1.95 0.01 -12.55
CA PRO A 123 3.07 -0.75 -13.11
C PRO A 123 3.75 -1.67 -12.08
N THR A 124 4.00 -1.15 -10.88
CA THR A 124 4.67 -1.89 -9.79
C THR A 124 3.75 -2.94 -9.20
N GLN A 125 2.51 -2.61 -8.88
CA GLN A 125 1.56 -3.54 -8.27
C GLN A 125 1.19 -4.68 -9.21
N THR A 126 1.05 -4.43 -10.52
CA THR A 126 0.80 -5.49 -11.50
C THR A 126 1.93 -6.54 -11.54
N LYS A 127 3.20 -6.13 -11.36
CA LYS A 127 4.32 -7.07 -11.28
C LYS A 127 4.23 -7.96 -10.03
N LYS A 128 3.84 -7.39 -8.87
CA LYS A 128 3.62 -8.17 -7.63
C LYS A 128 2.49 -9.18 -7.80
N LEU A 129 1.34 -8.75 -8.33
CA LEU A 129 0.19 -9.63 -8.57
C LEU A 129 0.54 -10.80 -9.49
N ARG A 130 1.32 -10.55 -10.55
CA ARG A 130 1.80 -11.59 -11.47
C ARG A 130 2.77 -12.56 -10.77
N SER A 131 3.69 -12.04 -9.97
CA SER A 131 4.66 -12.86 -9.22
C SER A 131 3.97 -13.78 -8.22
N LEU A 132 2.88 -13.33 -7.62
CA LEU A 132 2.05 -14.11 -6.69
C LEU A 132 1.03 -15.03 -7.39
N GLY A 133 0.84 -14.90 -8.71
CA GLY A 133 -0.15 -15.69 -9.46
C GLY A 133 -1.60 -15.28 -9.20
N ILE A 134 -1.85 -14.06 -8.67
CA ILE A 134 -3.18 -13.58 -8.28
C ILE A 134 -3.71 -12.44 -9.16
N THR A 135 -3.21 -12.30 -10.37
CA THR A 135 -3.68 -11.25 -11.29
C THR A 135 -5.18 -11.31 -11.52
N ASP A 136 -5.74 -12.50 -11.63
CA ASP A 136 -7.16 -12.73 -11.92
C ASP A 136 -7.96 -13.15 -10.67
N ALA A 137 -7.43 -12.82 -9.48
CA ALA A 137 -8.10 -13.15 -8.22
C ALA A 137 -9.12 -12.11 -7.76
N PHE A 138 -9.20 -10.97 -8.44
CA PHE A 138 -10.02 -9.84 -8.05
C PHE A 138 -11.00 -9.46 -9.18
N ASP A 139 -12.26 -9.22 -8.82
CA ASP A 139 -13.29 -8.72 -9.73
C ASP A 139 -13.01 -7.26 -10.12
N VAL A 140 -12.43 -6.47 -9.19
CA VAL A 140 -11.96 -5.11 -9.42
C VAL A 140 -10.56 -4.89 -8.84
N ARG A 141 -9.75 -4.07 -9.51
CA ARG A 141 -8.41 -3.67 -9.04
C ARG A 141 -8.25 -2.17 -9.17
N VAL A 142 -8.09 -1.51 -8.03
CA VAL A 142 -7.92 -0.07 -7.92
C VAL A 142 -6.49 0.24 -7.53
N PHE A 143 -5.82 1.04 -8.34
CA PHE A 143 -4.46 1.54 -8.13
C PHE A 143 -4.53 3.06 -7.98
N THR A 144 -3.56 3.66 -7.30
CA THR A 144 -3.45 5.12 -7.27
C THR A 144 -3.13 5.64 -8.68
N GLU A 145 -4.02 6.45 -9.22
CA GLU A 145 -3.93 7.12 -10.52
C GLU A 145 -4.55 8.53 -10.40
N PRO A 146 -3.85 9.52 -9.79
CA PRO A 146 -4.44 10.84 -9.49
C PRO A 146 -4.93 11.57 -10.74
N SER A 147 -4.24 11.41 -11.88
CA SER A 147 -4.68 11.94 -13.18
C SER A 147 -6.03 11.39 -13.66
N ALA A 148 -6.46 10.24 -13.14
CA ALA A 148 -7.78 9.65 -13.36
C ALA A 148 -8.76 9.95 -12.21
N GLY A 149 -8.37 10.76 -11.22
CA GLY A 149 -9.18 11.07 -10.04
C GLY A 149 -9.13 10.03 -8.93
N ILE A 150 -8.26 9.02 -9.05
CA ILE A 150 -8.09 7.99 -8.01
C ILE A 150 -6.89 8.37 -7.13
N TYR A 151 -7.17 9.08 -6.06
CA TYR A 151 -6.18 9.49 -5.07
C TYR A 151 -5.85 8.34 -4.11
N PRO A 152 -4.69 8.38 -3.39
CA PRO A 152 -4.35 7.32 -2.44
C PRO A 152 -5.31 7.29 -1.24
N LYS A 153 -5.60 6.10 -0.71
CA LYS A 153 -6.27 5.96 0.59
C LYS A 153 -5.54 6.82 1.66
N PRO A 154 -6.26 7.52 2.55
CA PRO A 154 -7.66 7.36 2.94
C PRO A 154 -8.67 8.15 2.10
N ASP A 155 -8.31 8.68 0.92
CA ASP A 155 -9.28 9.34 0.04
C ASP A 155 -10.47 8.41 -0.28
N ALA A 156 -11.66 8.99 -0.45
CA ALA A 156 -12.88 8.24 -0.73
C ALA A 156 -12.90 7.58 -2.12
N ALA A 157 -12.27 8.23 -3.11
CA ALA A 157 -12.38 7.84 -4.51
C ALA A 157 -12.01 6.37 -4.81
N PRO A 158 -10.93 5.77 -4.27
CA PRO A 158 -10.62 4.38 -4.53
C PRO A 158 -11.66 3.41 -3.96
N PHE A 159 -12.28 3.74 -2.81
CA PHE A 159 -13.34 2.93 -2.21
C PHE A 159 -14.64 3.07 -3.02
N GLU A 160 -15.05 4.29 -3.36
CA GLU A 160 -16.24 4.56 -4.18
C GLU A 160 -16.15 3.83 -5.53
N TYR A 161 -14.99 3.91 -6.18
CA TYR A 161 -14.76 3.21 -7.44
C TYR A 161 -14.88 1.69 -7.27
N ALA A 162 -14.21 1.11 -6.26
CA ALA A 162 -14.27 -0.32 -6.02
C ALA A 162 -15.69 -0.80 -5.73
N LEU A 163 -16.41 -0.14 -4.83
CA LEU A 163 -17.78 -0.51 -4.47
C LEU A 163 -18.74 -0.38 -5.67
N GLY A 164 -18.58 0.68 -6.48
CA GLY A 164 -19.39 0.88 -7.67
C GLY A 164 -19.22 -0.26 -8.69
N GLU A 165 -17.99 -0.70 -8.96
CA GLU A 165 -17.70 -1.81 -9.87
C GLU A 165 -18.15 -3.17 -9.30
N LEU A 166 -18.08 -3.36 -7.97
CA LEU A 166 -18.53 -4.58 -7.30
C LEU A 166 -20.06 -4.62 -7.10
N GLY A 167 -20.76 -3.50 -7.30
CA GLY A 167 -22.20 -3.40 -7.05
C GLY A 167 -22.56 -3.56 -5.57
N ALA A 168 -21.64 -3.25 -4.66
CA ALA A 168 -21.82 -3.40 -3.22
C ALA A 168 -22.07 -2.04 -2.54
N THR A 169 -22.87 -2.07 -1.47
CA THR A 169 -23.03 -0.89 -0.60
C THR A 169 -21.99 -0.89 0.51
N PRO A 170 -21.60 0.29 1.05
CA PRO A 170 -20.60 0.36 2.12
C PRO A 170 -20.92 -0.54 3.33
N ASP A 171 -22.17 -0.55 3.80
CA ASP A 171 -22.64 -1.33 4.95
C ASP A 171 -22.67 -2.85 4.72
N ALA A 172 -22.50 -3.30 3.45
CA ALA A 172 -22.40 -4.70 3.06
C ALA A 172 -20.98 -5.08 2.60
N ALA A 173 -19.98 -4.23 2.86
CA ALA A 173 -18.59 -4.44 2.44
C ALA A 173 -17.61 -4.30 3.60
N ILE A 174 -16.48 -4.99 3.49
CA ILE A 174 -15.37 -4.90 4.44
C ILE A 174 -14.06 -4.62 3.68
N HIS A 175 -13.22 -3.76 4.25
CA HIS A 175 -11.86 -3.55 3.77
C HIS A 175 -10.83 -4.11 4.75
N VAL A 176 -9.88 -4.90 4.23
CA VAL A 176 -8.80 -5.54 4.99
C VAL A 176 -7.49 -4.86 4.64
N GLY A 177 -6.77 -4.33 5.63
CA GLY A 177 -5.51 -3.62 5.41
C GLY A 177 -4.62 -3.52 6.65
N ASP A 178 -3.37 -3.06 6.47
CA ASP A 178 -2.39 -2.94 7.57
C ASP A 178 -2.20 -1.51 8.08
N SER A 179 -2.66 -0.50 7.33
CA SER A 179 -2.48 0.90 7.68
C SER A 179 -3.70 1.45 8.41
N LEU A 180 -3.53 1.85 9.69
CA LEU A 180 -4.59 2.52 10.44
C LEU A 180 -5.02 3.83 9.76
N HIS A 181 -4.08 4.59 9.20
CA HIS A 181 -4.37 5.84 8.51
C HIS A 181 -5.02 5.62 7.13
N ALA A 182 -4.40 4.81 6.27
CA ALA A 182 -4.87 4.66 4.90
C ALA A 182 -6.08 3.73 4.79
N ASP A 183 -5.98 2.52 5.37
CA ASP A 183 -6.99 1.48 5.20
C ASP A 183 -8.17 1.64 6.16
N ILE A 184 -7.86 1.72 7.47
CA ILE A 184 -8.91 1.70 8.49
C ILE A 184 -9.67 3.02 8.53
N ALA A 185 -8.94 4.16 8.55
CA ALA A 185 -9.61 5.46 8.51
C ALA A 185 -10.42 5.66 7.22
N GLY A 186 -9.85 5.26 6.06
CA GLY A 186 -10.55 5.36 4.78
C GLY A 186 -11.82 4.51 4.73
N ALA A 187 -11.75 3.24 5.12
CA ALA A 187 -12.90 2.35 5.17
C ALA A 187 -13.98 2.87 6.14
N ASN A 188 -13.60 3.26 7.35
CA ASN A 188 -14.52 3.78 8.35
C ASN A 188 -15.22 5.07 7.88
N ALA A 189 -14.47 5.99 7.23
CA ALA A 189 -15.03 7.22 6.69
C ALA A 189 -16.08 6.98 5.59
N MET A 190 -15.93 5.88 4.86
CA MET A 190 -16.87 5.44 3.84
C MET A 190 -18.03 4.60 4.36
N GLY A 191 -18.01 4.21 5.65
CA GLY A 191 -19.03 3.36 6.26
C GLY A 191 -18.89 1.87 5.96
N LEU A 192 -17.71 1.41 5.50
CA LEU A 192 -17.39 0.00 5.44
C LEU A 192 -16.99 -0.50 6.83
N ASP A 193 -17.18 -1.80 7.05
CA ASP A 193 -16.43 -2.48 8.09
C ASP A 193 -14.95 -2.54 7.72
N SER A 194 -14.09 -2.57 8.74
CA SER A 194 -12.64 -2.59 8.54
C SER A 194 -11.98 -3.70 9.36
N ALA A 195 -11.01 -4.40 8.76
CA ALA A 195 -10.21 -5.40 9.44
C ALA A 195 -8.72 -5.02 9.38
N TRP A 196 -8.14 -4.80 10.55
CA TRP A 196 -6.76 -4.37 10.66
C TRP A 196 -5.81 -5.55 10.86
N ILE A 197 -4.86 -5.70 9.95
CA ILE A 197 -3.76 -6.65 10.08
C ILE A 197 -2.62 -5.99 10.86
N GLN A 198 -2.36 -6.48 12.06
CA GLN A 198 -1.27 -5.98 12.90
C GLN A 198 0.09 -6.38 12.34
N THR A 199 0.93 -5.41 12.00
CA THR A 199 2.27 -5.62 11.45
C THR A 199 3.40 -5.28 12.44
N GLY A 200 3.10 -5.29 13.74
CA GLY A 200 4.10 -5.25 14.83
C GLY A 200 4.46 -3.88 15.38
N ASN A 201 4.00 -2.77 14.81
CA ASN A 201 4.15 -1.44 15.39
C ASN A 201 2.77 -0.89 15.73
N VAL A 202 2.36 -1.02 16.98
CA VAL A 202 1.13 -0.39 17.48
C VAL A 202 1.42 1.10 17.65
N THR A 203 0.94 1.92 16.73
CA THR A 203 0.82 3.36 16.94
C THR A 203 -0.44 3.63 17.78
N PRO A 204 -0.51 4.69 18.60
CA PRO A 204 -1.73 5.06 19.31
C PRO A 204 -2.89 5.15 18.32
N VAL A 205 -4.00 4.48 18.63
CA VAL A 205 -5.10 4.25 17.70
C VAL A 205 -5.94 5.53 17.62
N GLU A 206 -5.77 6.29 16.53
CA GLU A 206 -6.70 7.38 16.18
C GLU A 206 -7.96 6.85 15.49
N HIS A 207 -7.90 5.62 14.94
CA HIS A 207 -8.99 4.98 14.20
C HIS A 207 -9.18 3.54 14.69
N GLU A 208 -10.37 3.23 15.18
CA GLU A 208 -10.72 1.89 15.68
C GLU A 208 -11.20 1.01 14.50
N PRO A 209 -10.56 -0.15 14.24
CA PRO A 209 -11.05 -1.11 13.27
C PRO A 209 -12.27 -1.85 13.79
N THR A 210 -13.13 -2.36 12.89
CA THR A 210 -14.23 -3.26 13.26
C THR A 210 -13.66 -4.60 13.78
N TYR A 211 -12.56 -5.07 13.16
CA TYR A 211 -11.87 -6.32 13.55
C TYR A 211 -10.35 -6.12 13.59
N GLU A 212 -9.69 -6.80 14.53
CA GLU A 212 -8.24 -6.92 14.63
C GLU A 212 -7.81 -8.36 14.29
N LEU A 213 -6.79 -8.50 13.43
CA LEU A 213 -6.31 -9.78 12.89
C LEU A 213 -4.80 -9.98 13.15
#